data_e26b969ce4ea4bd1071b57c2ac76019c
#
_entry.id   e26b969ce4ea4bd1071b57c2ac76019c
#
_cell.length_a   1.000
_cell.length_b   1.000
_cell.length_c   1.000
_cell.angle_alpha   90.00
_cell.angle_beta   90.00
_cell.angle_gamma   90.00
#
_symmetry.space_group_name_H-M   'P 1'
#
loop_
_entity.id
_entity.type
_entity.pdbx_description
1 polymer ?
#
loop_
_entity_poly.entity_id
_entity_poly.type
_entity_poly.pdbx_seq_one_letter_code
_entity_poly.pdbx_strand_id
1 'polypeptide(L)'
;MLGLLYYLYARRLTRDVRRRPTPHHIGIILDGNRRHGRSLGITEPRELYDLGANKLDEVLDWCVELGILTVTLWVFSTDNFSRPAAEVSGILASVEAKLRALACDPAIHRRRVRVRAIGCRAMLPEPVLAAIAAAERATAEYDGIELNIAVAYGGRQEIADAVRGLLNGMADDDATLAEAVESVTPEAIAKHLYTAGLPDPDLIIRTSGEIRLSGFLLWQSAHSEFYFTDVLWPAFRKIDFLRAIRSFQQRRRRFGC
;
A
#
# COMPACT_ATOMS: atom_id res chain seq x y z
N MET A 1 10.50 -21.04 25.94
CA MET A 1 9.19 -20.84 26.59
C MET A 1 8.37 -19.72 25.92
N LEU A 2 8.91 -18.50 25.72
CA LEU A 2 8.22 -17.38 25.07
C LEU A 2 7.73 -17.68 23.63
N GLY A 3 8.51 -18.42 22.83
CA GLY A 3 8.13 -18.77 21.45
C GLY A 3 6.88 -19.64 21.35
N LEU A 4 6.72 -20.62 22.27
CA LEU A 4 5.55 -21.49 22.31
C LEU A 4 4.28 -20.70 22.70
N LEU A 5 4.38 -19.83 23.70
CA LEU A 5 3.26 -18.96 24.11
C LEU A 5 2.84 -18.02 22.99
N TYR A 6 3.81 -17.43 22.28
CA TYR A 6 3.55 -16.61 21.09
C TYR A 6 2.80 -17.41 20.02
N TYR A 7 3.28 -18.60 19.69
CA TYR A 7 2.66 -19.48 18.70
C TYR A 7 1.21 -19.84 19.06
N LEU A 8 0.98 -20.28 20.30
CA LEU A 8 -0.36 -20.64 20.77
C LEU A 8 -1.32 -19.43 20.75
N TYR A 9 -0.84 -18.26 21.17
CA TYR A 9 -1.63 -17.03 21.13
C TYR A 9 -1.94 -16.60 19.70
N ALA A 10 -0.96 -16.61 18.80
CA ALA A 10 -1.16 -16.27 17.39
C ALA A 10 -2.17 -17.23 16.74
N ARG A 11 -2.06 -18.54 17.00
CA ARG A 11 -3.00 -19.55 16.48
C ARG A 11 -4.43 -19.34 17.00
N ARG A 12 -4.59 -19.02 18.28
CA ARG A 12 -5.89 -18.69 18.86
C ARG A 12 -6.48 -17.44 18.22
N LEU A 13 -5.67 -16.38 18.13
CA LEU A 13 -6.10 -15.12 17.55
C LEU A 13 -6.48 -15.25 16.05
N THR A 14 -5.70 -16.03 15.27
CA THR A 14 -6.06 -16.35 13.89
C THR A 14 -7.42 -17.03 13.79
N ARG A 15 -7.70 -18.01 14.67
CA ARG A 15 -8.98 -18.70 14.69
C ARG A 15 -10.13 -17.75 15.03
N ASP A 16 -9.92 -16.84 15.97
CA ASP A 16 -10.95 -15.87 16.39
C ASP A 16 -11.23 -14.86 15.29
N VAL A 17 -10.18 -14.37 14.59
CA VAL A 17 -10.30 -13.44 13.46
C VAL A 17 -11.03 -14.09 12.28
N ARG A 18 -10.74 -15.36 11.96
CA ARG A 18 -11.39 -16.08 10.83
C ARG A 18 -12.89 -16.34 11.02
N ARG A 19 -13.41 -16.20 12.23
CA ARG A 19 -14.85 -16.39 12.51
C ARG A 19 -15.71 -15.19 12.18
N ARG A 20 -15.10 -14.07 11.83
CA ARG A 20 -15.77 -12.79 11.55
C ARG A 20 -15.35 -12.26 10.21
N PRO A 21 -16.15 -11.39 9.56
CA PRO A 21 -15.74 -10.76 8.30
C PRO A 21 -14.39 -10.05 8.43
N THR A 22 -13.52 -10.30 7.46
CA THR A 22 -12.21 -9.63 7.32
C THR A 22 -12.36 -8.43 6.40
N PRO A 23 -11.48 -7.40 6.48
CA PRO A 23 -11.45 -6.35 5.49
C PRO A 23 -11.16 -6.94 4.11
N HIS A 24 -11.80 -6.42 3.08
CA HIS A 24 -11.55 -6.81 1.69
C HIS A 24 -10.28 -6.15 1.16
N HIS A 25 -10.09 -4.85 1.48
CA HIS A 25 -8.94 -4.06 1.09
C HIS A 25 -8.26 -3.46 2.33
N ILE A 26 -6.95 -3.65 2.45
CA ILE A 26 -6.13 -3.03 3.48
C ILE A 26 -5.09 -2.10 2.87
N GLY A 27 -4.95 -0.90 3.44
CA GLY A 27 -3.83 0.01 3.18
C GLY A 27 -2.78 -0.08 4.30
N ILE A 28 -1.49 -0.10 3.98
CA ILE A 28 -0.43 -0.12 4.99
C ILE A 28 0.61 0.97 4.72
N ILE A 29 0.84 1.82 5.72
CA ILE A 29 1.90 2.82 5.73
C ILE A 29 3.13 2.21 6.41
N LEU A 30 4.19 1.95 5.63
CA LEU A 30 5.40 1.21 6.02
C LEU A 30 6.39 2.11 6.77
N ASP A 31 5.98 2.65 7.92
CA ASP A 31 6.79 3.61 8.68
C ASP A 31 7.67 2.93 9.73
N GLY A 32 8.84 3.54 10.00
CA GLY A 32 9.77 3.11 11.03
C GLY A 32 11.05 2.43 10.54
N ASN A 33 11.26 2.27 9.21
CA ASN A 33 12.47 1.62 8.65
C ASN A 33 13.76 2.25 9.21
N ARG A 34 13.90 3.58 9.16
CA ARG A 34 15.09 4.29 9.65
C ARG A 34 15.33 4.10 11.15
N ARG A 35 14.27 4.15 11.96
CA ARG A 35 14.38 3.96 13.41
C ARG A 35 14.82 2.55 13.74
N HIS A 36 14.27 1.55 13.02
CA HIS A 36 14.63 0.15 13.19
C HIS A 36 16.08 -0.10 12.78
N GLY A 37 16.50 0.36 11.59
CA GLY A 37 17.88 0.19 11.14
C GLY A 37 18.89 0.82 12.08
N ARG A 38 18.62 2.04 12.59
CA ARG A 38 19.48 2.67 13.61
C ARG A 38 19.61 1.84 14.87
N SER A 39 18.54 1.20 15.34
CA SER A 39 18.60 0.31 16.52
C SER A 39 19.45 -0.94 16.31
N LEU A 40 19.70 -1.32 15.04
CA LEU A 40 20.56 -2.44 14.63
C LEU A 40 21.97 -1.98 14.21
N GLY A 41 22.26 -0.68 14.25
CA GLY A 41 23.55 -0.12 13.80
C GLY A 41 23.71 -0.08 12.27
N ILE A 42 22.63 -0.25 11.50
CA ILE A 42 22.65 -0.19 10.03
C ILE A 42 22.70 1.27 9.59
N THR A 43 23.70 1.61 8.80
CA THR A 43 23.92 2.97 8.27
C THR A 43 23.69 3.05 6.76
N GLU A 44 23.84 1.90 6.05
CA GLU A 44 23.65 1.85 4.60
C GLU A 44 22.17 1.97 4.25
N PRO A 45 21.75 3.01 3.48
CA PRO A 45 20.33 3.24 3.19
C PRO A 45 19.66 2.05 2.50
N ARG A 46 20.31 1.43 1.53
CA ARG A 46 19.73 0.29 0.79
C ARG A 46 19.44 -0.88 1.73
N GLU A 47 20.43 -1.30 2.54
CA GLU A 47 20.27 -2.42 3.49
C GLU A 47 19.11 -2.19 4.47
N LEU A 48 18.98 -0.93 4.93
CA LEU A 48 17.92 -0.51 5.82
C LEU A 48 16.52 -0.69 5.22
N TYR A 49 16.34 -0.36 3.93
CA TYR A 49 15.04 -0.50 3.26
C TYR A 49 14.78 -1.92 2.77
N ASP A 50 15.81 -2.71 2.48
CA ASP A 50 15.68 -4.12 2.12
C ASP A 50 15.06 -4.94 3.27
N LEU A 51 15.35 -4.60 4.55
CA LEU A 51 14.68 -5.21 5.70
C LEU A 51 13.16 -5.01 5.65
N GLY A 52 12.71 -3.81 5.30
CA GLY A 52 11.29 -3.51 5.15
C GLY A 52 10.67 -4.19 3.93
N ALA A 53 11.40 -4.27 2.82
CA ALA A 53 10.94 -4.93 1.59
C ALA A 53 10.72 -6.43 1.79
N ASN A 54 11.58 -7.10 2.57
CA ASN A 54 11.44 -8.52 2.89
C ASN A 54 10.21 -8.83 3.76
N LYS A 55 9.73 -7.86 4.56
CA LYS A 55 8.52 -8.02 5.37
C LYS A 55 7.25 -8.19 4.53
N LEU A 56 7.26 -7.72 3.28
CA LEU A 56 6.13 -7.84 2.37
C LEU A 56 5.67 -9.29 2.18
N ASP A 57 6.61 -10.23 2.04
CA ASP A 57 6.28 -11.64 1.76
C ASP A 57 5.49 -12.27 2.92
N GLU A 58 5.88 -11.96 4.16
CA GLU A 58 5.14 -12.40 5.35
C GLU A 58 3.73 -11.80 5.40
N VAL A 59 3.58 -10.51 5.07
CA VAL A 59 2.26 -9.85 5.08
C VAL A 59 1.35 -10.41 4.01
N LEU A 60 1.86 -10.71 2.81
CA LEU A 60 1.08 -11.38 1.77
C LEU A 60 0.62 -12.78 2.22
N ASP A 61 1.48 -13.53 2.92
CA ASP A 61 1.08 -14.81 3.52
C ASP A 61 -0.08 -14.67 4.49
N TRP A 62 -0.05 -13.65 5.34
CA TRP A 62 -1.13 -13.41 6.30
C TRP A 62 -2.42 -12.96 5.61
N CYS A 63 -2.31 -12.18 4.53
CA CYS A 63 -3.47 -11.78 3.71
C CYS A 63 -4.12 -12.98 3.04
N VAL A 64 -3.33 -13.85 2.39
CA VAL A 64 -3.82 -15.12 1.83
C VAL A 64 -4.54 -15.95 2.89
N GLU A 65 -3.91 -16.11 4.05
CA GLU A 65 -4.48 -16.91 5.16
C GLU A 65 -5.81 -16.38 5.66
N LEU A 66 -6.04 -15.07 5.60
CA LEU A 66 -7.27 -14.42 6.07
C LEU A 66 -8.27 -14.12 4.95
N GLY A 67 -7.96 -14.42 3.69
CA GLY A 67 -8.83 -14.13 2.55
C GLY A 67 -8.95 -12.65 2.23
N ILE A 68 -7.91 -11.84 2.51
CA ILE A 68 -7.84 -10.44 2.15
C ILE A 68 -7.38 -10.35 0.69
N LEU A 69 -8.18 -9.69 -0.15
CA LEU A 69 -8.00 -9.75 -1.60
C LEU A 69 -7.25 -8.55 -2.18
N THR A 70 -7.25 -7.40 -1.49
CA THR A 70 -6.58 -6.20 -1.97
C THR A 70 -5.66 -5.63 -0.90
N VAL A 71 -4.42 -5.33 -1.27
CA VAL A 71 -3.41 -4.76 -0.39
C VAL A 71 -2.74 -3.58 -1.07
N THR A 72 -2.76 -2.41 -0.44
CA THR A 72 -2.04 -1.23 -0.93
C THR A 72 -0.95 -0.85 0.08
N LEU A 73 0.30 -0.84 -0.37
CA LEU A 73 1.48 -0.52 0.45
C LEU A 73 2.07 0.83 0.07
N TRP A 74 2.21 1.73 1.04
CA TRP A 74 2.89 3.00 0.80
C TRP A 74 4.37 2.90 1.09
N VAL A 75 5.16 2.76 0.03
CA VAL A 75 6.62 2.54 0.10
C VAL A 75 7.42 3.82 -0.02
N PHE A 76 6.97 4.77 -0.89
CA PHE A 76 7.70 6.00 -1.16
C PHE A 76 6.74 7.14 -1.52
N SER A 77 6.75 8.23 -0.73
CA SER A 77 5.91 9.41 -0.99
C SER A 77 6.59 10.40 -1.94
N THR A 78 5.80 11.28 -2.56
CA THR A 78 6.34 12.44 -3.31
C THR A 78 7.22 13.31 -2.42
N ASP A 79 6.86 13.49 -1.14
CA ASP A 79 7.66 14.28 -0.19
C ASP A 79 9.02 13.64 0.12
N ASN A 80 9.18 12.34 -0.09
CA ASN A 80 10.46 11.67 0.16
C ASN A 80 11.56 12.08 -0.81
N PHE A 81 11.24 12.65 -1.96
CA PHE A 81 12.24 13.21 -2.87
C PHE A 81 13.02 14.40 -2.27
N SER A 82 12.49 15.04 -1.24
CA SER A 82 13.19 16.11 -0.50
C SER A 82 14.28 15.59 0.46
N ARG A 83 14.40 14.27 0.63
CA ARG A 83 15.43 13.65 1.48
C ARG A 83 16.82 13.72 0.83
N PRO A 84 17.92 13.49 1.60
CA PRO A 84 19.24 13.39 1.02
C PRO A 84 19.30 12.41 -0.16
N ALA A 85 19.99 12.79 -1.24
CA ALA A 85 20.04 12.02 -2.48
C ALA A 85 20.46 10.55 -2.30
N ALA A 86 21.40 10.26 -1.40
CA ALA A 86 21.82 8.91 -1.07
C ALA A 86 20.70 8.09 -0.46
N GLU A 87 19.85 8.69 0.40
CA GLU A 87 18.69 8.00 0.97
C GLU A 87 17.63 7.73 -0.09
N VAL A 88 17.30 8.71 -0.94
CA VAL A 88 16.36 8.55 -2.05
C VAL A 88 16.82 7.43 -2.99
N SER A 89 18.09 7.45 -3.40
CA SER A 89 18.67 6.41 -4.24
C SER A 89 18.61 5.02 -3.60
N GLY A 90 18.93 4.92 -2.31
CA GLY A 90 18.84 3.65 -1.56
C GLY A 90 17.42 3.09 -1.49
N ILE A 91 16.42 3.94 -1.25
CA ILE A 91 15.01 3.52 -1.23
C ILE A 91 14.59 3.03 -2.62
N LEU A 92 14.85 3.82 -3.67
CA LEU A 92 14.44 3.46 -5.03
C LEU A 92 15.14 2.21 -5.54
N ALA A 93 16.41 1.98 -5.16
CA ALA A 93 17.13 0.75 -5.48
C ALA A 93 16.52 -0.48 -4.78
N SER A 94 16.07 -0.35 -3.52
CA SER A 94 15.36 -1.41 -2.80
C SER A 94 13.99 -1.70 -3.43
N VAL A 95 13.25 -0.65 -3.82
CA VAL A 95 11.97 -0.78 -4.55
C VAL A 95 12.15 -1.49 -5.88
N GLU A 96 13.14 -1.08 -6.68
CA GLU A 96 13.48 -1.72 -7.95
C GLU A 96 13.79 -3.22 -7.77
N ALA A 97 14.67 -3.53 -6.83
CA ALA A 97 15.07 -4.91 -6.55
C ALA A 97 13.87 -5.77 -6.14
N LYS A 98 12.97 -5.24 -5.27
CA LYS A 98 11.76 -5.96 -4.84
C LYS A 98 10.78 -6.17 -5.98
N LEU A 99 10.55 -5.17 -6.83
CA LEU A 99 9.67 -5.31 -8.01
C LEU A 99 10.19 -6.36 -8.99
N ARG A 100 11.50 -6.38 -9.26
CA ARG A 100 12.14 -7.41 -10.08
C ARG A 100 11.99 -8.80 -9.47
N ALA A 101 12.14 -8.92 -8.15
CA ALA A 101 11.93 -10.17 -7.42
C ALA A 101 10.48 -10.64 -7.55
N LEU A 102 9.49 -9.76 -7.35
CA LEU A 102 8.05 -10.09 -7.48
C LEU A 102 7.69 -10.61 -8.87
N ALA A 103 8.33 -10.11 -9.93
CA ALA A 103 8.11 -10.57 -11.30
C ALA A 103 8.49 -12.03 -11.54
N CYS A 104 9.39 -12.59 -10.72
CA CYS A 104 9.94 -13.94 -10.90
C CYS A 104 9.64 -14.89 -9.71
N ASP A 105 9.03 -14.40 -8.63
CA ASP A 105 8.82 -15.17 -7.41
C ASP A 105 7.77 -16.27 -7.63
N PRO A 106 8.15 -17.56 -7.49
CA PRO A 106 7.19 -18.66 -7.63
C PRO A 106 6.01 -18.58 -6.65
N ALA A 107 6.15 -17.93 -5.50
CA ALA A 107 5.04 -17.75 -4.54
C ALA A 107 4.01 -16.74 -5.06
N ILE A 108 4.45 -15.65 -5.68
CA ILE A 108 3.60 -14.66 -6.34
C ILE A 108 2.78 -15.33 -7.44
N HIS A 109 3.44 -16.12 -8.31
CA HIS A 109 2.79 -16.82 -9.40
C HIS A 109 1.80 -17.89 -8.92
N ARG A 110 2.17 -18.72 -7.93
CA ARG A 110 1.26 -19.74 -7.36
C ARG A 110 0.02 -19.15 -6.70
N ARG A 111 0.17 -17.99 -6.04
CA ARG A 111 -0.94 -17.27 -5.38
C ARG A 111 -1.73 -16.39 -6.33
N ARG A 112 -1.31 -16.30 -7.60
CA ARG A 112 -1.89 -15.42 -8.60
C ARG A 112 -2.02 -13.98 -8.11
N VAL A 113 -0.92 -13.45 -7.52
CA VAL A 113 -0.86 -12.06 -7.04
C VAL A 113 -0.66 -11.12 -8.22
N ARG A 114 -1.61 -10.25 -8.47
CA ARG A 114 -1.52 -9.18 -9.47
C ARG A 114 -0.81 -7.98 -8.87
N VAL A 115 0.31 -7.60 -9.44
CA VAL A 115 1.11 -6.45 -8.98
C VAL A 115 0.79 -5.22 -9.80
N ARG A 116 0.49 -4.10 -9.14
CA ARG A 116 0.32 -2.77 -9.77
C ARG A 116 1.15 -1.75 -9.01
N ALA A 117 1.74 -0.80 -9.74
CA ALA A 117 2.35 0.38 -9.13
C ALA A 117 1.43 1.60 -9.31
N ILE A 118 1.14 2.30 -8.21
CA ILE A 118 0.37 3.54 -8.20
C ILE A 118 1.24 4.72 -7.76
N GLY A 119 1.03 5.88 -8.36
CA GLY A 119 1.78 7.11 -8.07
C GLY A 119 2.24 7.83 -9.35
N CYS A 120 2.97 8.92 -9.16
CA CYS A 120 3.45 9.76 -10.24
C CYS A 120 4.66 9.13 -10.94
N ARG A 121 4.41 8.33 -11.98
CA ARG A 121 5.47 7.61 -12.74
C ARG A 121 6.50 8.57 -13.36
N ALA A 122 6.08 9.79 -13.73
CA ALA A 122 6.99 10.80 -14.31
C ALA A 122 8.12 11.25 -13.36
N MET A 123 7.98 11.01 -12.05
CA MET A 123 9.01 11.32 -11.05
C MET A 123 10.02 10.17 -10.85
N LEU A 124 9.77 9.00 -11.43
CA LEU A 124 10.58 7.80 -11.17
C LEU A 124 11.70 7.64 -12.20
N PRO A 125 12.89 7.20 -11.80
CA PRO A 125 13.98 6.92 -12.71
C PRO A 125 13.68 5.66 -13.56
N GLU A 126 14.25 5.63 -14.77
CA GLU A 126 14.02 4.56 -15.75
C GLU A 126 14.20 3.12 -15.22
N PRO A 127 15.23 2.79 -14.39
CA PRO A 127 15.36 1.45 -13.85
C PRO A 127 14.15 0.99 -13.01
N VAL A 128 13.55 1.92 -12.25
CA VAL A 128 12.35 1.64 -11.44
C VAL A 128 11.13 1.46 -12.35
N LEU A 129 10.97 2.32 -13.39
CA LEU A 129 9.90 2.19 -14.38
C LEU A 129 9.97 0.85 -15.11
N ALA A 130 11.16 0.43 -15.52
CA ALA A 130 11.38 -0.88 -16.15
C ALA A 130 11.02 -2.05 -15.21
N ALA A 131 11.35 -1.94 -13.92
CA ALA A 131 11.02 -2.95 -12.93
C ALA A 131 9.50 -3.03 -12.66
N ILE A 132 8.81 -1.87 -12.60
CA ILE A 132 7.36 -1.79 -12.51
C ILE A 132 6.72 -2.50 -13.72
N ALA A 133 7.12 -2.11 -14.93
CA ALA A 133 6.59 -2.68 -16.16
C ALA A 133 6.82 -4.20 -16.25
N ALA A 134 7.95 -4.70 -15.75
CA ALA A 134 8.23 -6.13 -15.70
C ALA A 134 7.29 -6.87 -14.73
N ALA A 135 7.11 -6.35 -13.51
CA ALA A 135 6.23 -6.95 -12.50
C ALA A 135 4.75 -6.94 -12.96
N GLU A 136 4.28 -5.80 -13.46
CA GLU A 136 2.91 -5.66 -13.98
C GLU A 136 2.64 -6.62 -15.14
N ARG A 137 3.55 -6.73 -16.13
CA ARG A 137 3.39 -7.67 -17.25
C ARG A 137 3.41 -9.13 -16.81
N ALA A 138 4.32 -9.50 -15.91
CA ALA A 138 4.45 -10.88 -15.43
C ALA A 138 3.21 -11.37 -14.67
N THR A 139 2.40 -10.43 -14.13
CA THR A 139 1.25 -10.74 -13.26
C THR A 139 -0.08 -10.21 -13.80
N ALA A 140 -0.13 -9.70 -15.02
CA ALA A 140 -1.30 -9.03 -15.61
C ALA A 140 -2.58 -9.88 -15.60
N GLU A 141 -2.44 -11.19 -15.83
CA GLU A 141 -3.56 -12.14 -15.94
C GLU A 141 -3.93 -12.78 -14.59
N TYR A 142 -3.40 -12.27 -13.47
CA TYR A 142 -3.68 -12.84 -12.16
C TYR A 142 -4.87 -12.14 -11.49
N ASP A 143 -5.64 -12.94 -10.74
CA ASP A 143 -6.91 -12.57 -10.12
C ASP A 143 -7.03 -13.02 -8.65
N GLY A 144 -5.94 -13.45 -8.03
CA GLY A 144 -5.91 -13.90 -6.64
C GLY A 144 -5.91 -12.73 -5.67
N ILE A 145 -4.74 -12.11 -5.45
CA ILE A 145 -4.59 -10.91 -4.63
C ILE A 145 -4.16 -9.74 -5.51
N GLU A 146 -4.79 -8.60 -5.33
CA GLU A 146 -4.36 -7.33 -5.93
C GLU A 146 -3.36 -6.63 -4.98
N LEU A 147 -2.08 -6.58 -5.37
CA LEU A 147 -1.02 -5.89 -4.63
C LEU A 147 -0.69 -4.55 -5.29
N ASN A 148 -1.09 -3.46 -4.66
CA ASN A 148 -0.79 -2.11 -5.12
C ASN A 148 0.42 -1.56 -4.36
N ILE A 149 1.45 -1.14 -5.07
CA ILE A 149 2.67 -0.54 -4.52
C ILE A 149 2.64 0.95 -4.80
N ALA A 150 2.35 1.75 -3.77
CA ALA A 150 2.33 3.20 -3.87
C ALA A 150 3.77 3.74 -3.78
N VAL A 151 4.32 4.13 -4.93
CA VAL A 151 5.68 4.66 -5.10
C VAL A 151 5.63 5.99 -5.85
N ALA A 152 6.39 7.00 -5.38
CA ALA A 152 6.21 8.41 -5.75
C ALA A 152 4.73 8.84 -5.62
N TYR A 153 4.10 8.40 -4.53
CA TYR A 153 2.68 8.60 -4.32
C TYR A 153 2.41 9.72 -3.30
N GLY A 154 1.42 10.55 -3.60
CA GLY A 154 0.88 11.55 -2.69
C GLY A 154 -0.59 11.83 -3.04
N GLY A 155 -1.51 11.68 -2.08
CA GLY A 155 -2.95 11.80 -2.34
C GLY A 155 -3.39 13.17 -2.86
N ARG A 156 -2.70 14.25 -2.45
CA ARG A 156 -2.98 15.59 -3.03
C ARG A 156 -2.58 15.64 -4.51
N GLN A 157 -1.44 15.05 -4.85
CA GLN A 157 -0.97 14.96 -6.24
C GLN A 157 -1.90 14.08 -7.06
N GLU A 158 -2.32 12.93 -6.54
CA GLU A 158 -3.27 12.03 -7.18
C GLU A 158 -4.58 12.75 -7.54
N ILE A 159 -5.16 13.50 -6.59
CA ILE A 159 -6.40 14.25 -6.82
C ILE A 159 -6.21 15.32 -7.92
N ALA A 160 -5.09 16.05 -7.87
CA ALA A 160 -4.77 17.04 -8.89
C ALA A 160 -4.58 16.42 -10.27
N ASP A 161 -3.91 15.26 -10.35
CA ASP A 161 -3.70 14.53 -11.60
C ASP A 161 -5.00 13.92 -12.13
N ALA A 162 -5.89 13.45 -11.24
CA ALA A 162 -7.20 12.95 -11.61
C ALA A 162 -8.07 14.04 -12.25
N VAL A 163 -8.12 15.22 -11.62
CA VAL A 163 -8.86 16.38 -12.19
C VAL A 163 -8.26 16.80 -13.53
N ARG A 164 -6.92 16.84 -13.63
CA ARG A 164 -6.25 17.17 -14.89
C ARG A 164 -6.54 16.12 -15.97
N GLY A 165 -6.54 14.84 -15.64
CA GLY A 165 -6.89 13.76 -16.56
C GLY A 165 -8.32 13.87 -17.08
N LEU A 166 -9.28 14.17 -16.20
CA LEU A 166 -10.67 14.41 -16.56
C LEU A 166 -10.79 15.58 -17.54
N LEU A 167 -10.19 16.74 -17.22
CA LEU A 167 -10.27 17.93 -18.05
C LEU A 167 -9.55 17.78 -19.40
N ASN A 168 -8.42 17.06 -19.44
CA ASN A 168 -7.74 16.78 -20.71
C ASN A 168 -8.60 15.89 -21.63
N GLY A 169 -9.25 14.85 -21.09
CA GLY A 169 -10.17 14.01 -21.89
C GLY A 169 -11.31 14.83 -22.50
N MET A 170 -11.84 15.78 -21.74
CA MET A 170 -12.89 16.67 -22.26
C MET A 170 -12.40 17.66 -23.31
N ALA A 171 -11.16 18.16 -23.16
CA ALA A 171 -10.54 19.03 -24.18
C ALA A 171 -10.28 18.26 -25.48
N ASP A 172 -9.92 16.99 -25.40
CA ASP A 172 -9.74 16.11 -26.58
C ASP A 172 -11.09 15.86 -27.29
N ASP A 173 -12.22 15.93 -26.57
CA ASP A 173 -13.59 15.81 -27.08
C ASP A 173 -14.21 17.16 -27.50
N ASP A 174 -13.40 18.24 -27.60
CA ASP A 174 -13.85 19.60 -27.97
C ASP A 174 -14.93 20.20 -27.04
N ALA A 175 -15.00 19.74 -25.78
CA ALA A 175 -16.00 20.23 -24.83
C ALA A 175 -15.77 21.70 -24.44
N THR A 176 -16.85 22.42 -24.25
CA THR A 176 -16.82 23.80 -23.75
C THR A 176 -16.41 23.87 -22.28
N LEU A 177 -15.92 25.01 -21.82
CA LEU A 177 -15.59 25.21 -20.40
C LEU A 177 -16.83 24.99 -19.49
N ALA A 178 -18.02 25.34 -19.94
CA ALA A 178 -19.25 25.13 -19.17
C ALA A 178 -19.52 23.62 -18.96
N GLU A 179 -19.40 22.82 -20.03
CA GLU A 179 -19.54 21.36 -19.94
C GLU A 179 -18.44 20.74 -19.08
N ALA A 180 -17.22 21.25 -19.18
CA ALA A 180 -16.12 20.81 -18.34
C ALA A 180 -16.36 21.05 -16.85
N VAL A 181 -16.90 22.25 -16.48
CA VAL A 181 -17.26 22.59 -15.10
C VAL A 181 -18.33 21.64 -14.56
N GLU A 182 -19.39 21.38 -15.33
CA GLU A 182 -20.49 20.49 -14.94
C GLU A 182 -20.04 19.01 -14.82
N SER A 183 -19.00 18.61 -15.53
CA SER A 183 -18.48 17.24 -15.51
C SER A 183 -17.63 16.93 -14.26
N VAL A 184 -17.16 17.93 -13.51
CA VAL A 184 -16.34 17.74 -12.31
C VAL A 184 -17.21 17.27 -11.16
N THR A 185 -17.46 15.97 -11.11
CA THR A 185 -18.19 15.30 -10.03
C THR A 185 -17.27 14.34 -9.26
N PRO A 186 -17.60 13.96 -8.01
CA PRO A 186 -16.83 12.96 -7.29
C PRO A 186 -16.65 11.66 -8.07
N GLU A 187 -17.69 11.19 -8.77
CA GLU A 187 -17.69 9.96 -9.56
C GLU A 187 -16.76 10.07 -10.78
N ALA A 188 -16.76 11.24 -11.43
CA ALA A 188 -15.88 11.51 -12.57
C ALA A 188 -14.41 11.57 -12.12
N ILE A 189 -14.11 12.27 -11.03
CA ILE A 189 -12.76 12.31 -10.45
C ILE A 189 -12.30 10.90 -10.06
N ALA A 190 -13.16 10.10 -9.40
CA ALA A 190 -12.82 8.75 -8.96
C ALA A 190 -12.36 7.84 -10.11
N LYS A 191 -12.89 8.02 -11.33
CA LYS A 191 -12.48 7.26 -12.53
C LYS A 191 -11.07 7.58 -13.02
N HIS A 192 -10.52 8.72 -12.63
CA HIS A 192 -9.18 9.18 -13.02
C HIS A 192 -8.13 9.05 -11.89
N LEU A 193 -8.51 8.58 -10.70
CA LEU A 193 -7.56 8.30 -9.64
C LEU A 193 -6.62 7.15 -10.03
N TYR A 194 -5.42 7.12 -9.45
CA TYR A 194 -4.47 6.02 -9.66
C TYR A 194 -5.03 4.66 -9.22
N THR A 195 -6.01 4.69 -8.33
CA THR A 195 -6.74 3.52 -7.79
C THR A 195 -8.06 3.24 -8.53
N ALA A 196 -8.30 3.86 -9.68
CA ALA A 196 -9.53 3.64 -10.44
C ALA A 196 -9.78 2.14 -10.69
N GLY A 197 -11.00 1.70 -10.42
CA GLY A 197 -11.40 0.29 -10.53
C GLY A 197 -11.06 -0.59 -9.33
N LEU A 198 -10.36 -0.05 -8.32
CA LEU A 198 -10.12 -0.75 -7.05
C LEU A 198 -11.20 -0.41 -6.02
N PRO A 199 -11.52 -1.32 -5.10
CA PRO A 199 -12.36 -1.00 -3.95
C PRO A 199 -11.62 -0.04 -3.02
N ASP A 200 -12.34 0.83 -2.32
CA ASP A 200 -11.78 1.65 -1.26
C ASP A 200 -11.23 0.79 -0.10
N PRO A 201 -10.19 1.25 0.61
CA PRO A 201 -9.65 0.48 1.73
C PRO A 201 -10.64 0.45 2.90
N ASP A 202 -10.88 -0.75 3.41
CA ASP A 202 -11.67 -0.95 4.64
C ASP A 202 -10.88 -0.56 5.89
N LEU A 203 -9.58 -0.84 5.88
CA LEU A 203 -8.68 -0.63 7.00
C LEU A 203 -7.36 -0.06 6.53
N ILE A 204 -6.90 1.00 7.19
CA ILE A 204 -5.55 1.53 7.01
C ILE A 204 -4.74 1.28 8.28
N ILE A 205 -3.61 0.60 8.14
CA ILE A 205 -2.67 0.31 9.21
C ILE A 205 -1.45 1.23 9.05
N ARG A 206 -1.06 1.93 10.12
CA ARG A 206 0.20 2.66 10.15
C ARG A 206 1.07 2.17 11.30
N THR A 207 2.30 1.80 10.97
CA THR A 207 3.34 1.42 11.93
C THR A 207 4.08 2.64 12.47
N SER A 208 4.88 2.47 13.53
CA SER A 208 5.79 3.46 14.09
C SER A 208 5.24 4.48 15.10
N GLY A 209 3.97 4.35 15.55
CA GLY A 209 3.37 5.20 16.58
C GLY A 209 2.86 6.55 16.07
N GLU A 210 3.03 6.86 14.78
CA GLU A 210 2.55 8.11 14.21
C GLU A 210 1.05 8.06 13.90
N ILE A 211 0.28 9.04 14.42
CA ILE A 211 -1.19 9.09 14.30
C ILE A 211 -1.57 10.14 13.25
N ARG A 212 -1.32 9.83 11.97
CA ARG A 212 -1.69 10.65 10.81
C ARG A 212 -1.62 9.84 9.52
N LEU A 213 -2.33 10.23 8.47
CA LEU A 213 -2.27 9.61 7.14
C LEU A 213 -1.13 10.11 6.27
N SER A 214 -0.64 11.32 6.54
CA SER A 214 0.42 12.00 5.78
C SER A 214 0.19 12.07 4.26
N GLY A 215 -1.06 11.99 3.81
CA GLY A 215 -1.40 12.03 2.39
C GLY A 215 -1.64 10.68 1.74
N PHE A 216 -1.63 9.58 2.48
CA PHE A 216 -1.91 8.24 1.94
C PHE A 216 -3.40 8.03 1.69
N LEU A 217 -3.78 7.68 0.46
CA LEU A 217 -5.13 7.34 0.01
C LEU A 217 -6.19 8.32 0.51
N LEU A 218 -5.94 9.65 0.36
CA LEU A 218 -6.79 10.70 0.94
C LEU A 218 -8.25 10.63 0.47
N TRP A 219 -8.45 10.39 -0.82
CA TRP A 219 -9.78 10.27 -1.40
C TRP A 219 -10.46 8.98 -0.95
N GLN A 220 -9.76 7.89 -1.08
CA GLN A 220 -10.27 6.53 -0.88
C GLN A 220 -10.51 6.18 0.59
N SER A 221 -9.87 6.92 1.52
CA SER A 221 -9.95 6.61 2.95
C SER A 221 -11.11 7.27 3.69
N ALA A 222 -12.03 7.92 2.96
CA ALA A 222 -13.16 8.66 3.55
C ALA A 222 -14.00 7.81 4.53
N HIS A 223 -14.10 6.51 4.27
CA HIS A 223 -14.86 5.56 5.10
C HIS A 223 -14.01 4.44 5.70
N SER A 224 -12.69 4.57 5.63
CA SER A 224 -11.76 3.57 6.19
C SER A 224 -11.72 3.62 7.70
N GLU A 225 -11.53 2.45 8.32
CA GLU A 225 -11.08 2.37 9.71
C GLU A 225 -9.56 2.54 9.79
N PHE A 226 -9.07 3.14 10.88
CA PHE A 226 -7.63 3.38 11.07
C PHE A 226 -7.13 2.58 12.28
N TYR A 227 -5.95 1.96 12.10
CA TYR A 227 -5.23 1.29 13.17
C TYR A 227 -3.78 1.78 13.21
N PHE A 228 -3.41 2.42 14.31
CA PHE A 228 -2.05 2.92 14.57
C PHE A 228 -1.36 2.00 15.57
N THR A 229 -0.08 1.67 15.32
CA THR A 229 0.72 0.82 16.22
C THR A 229 2.12 1.37 16.37
N ASP A 230 2.69 1.25 17.57
CA ASP A 230 4.06 1.69 17.90
C ASP A 230 5.13 0.79 17.27
N VAL A 231 4.75 -0.41 16.80
CA VAL A 231 5.67 -1.35 16.18
C VAL A 231 6.25 -0.75 14.90
N LEU A 232 7.58 -0.78 14.75
CA LEU A 232 8.26 -0.34 13.52
C LEU A 232 8.06 -1.37 12.40
N TRP A 233 7.92 -0.91 11.15
CA TRP A 233 7.57 -1.78 10.02
C TRP A 233 8.42 -3.06 9.91
N PRO A 234 9.78 -3.04 9.93
CA PRO A 234 10.55 -4.27 9.80
C PRO A 234 10.35 -5.26 10.97
N ALA A 235 9.92 -4.76 12.14
CA ALA A 235 9.60 -5.56 13.32
C ALA A 235 8.12 -5.96 13.43
N PHE A 236 7.29 -5.61 12.45
CA PHE A 236 5.86 -5.92 12.42
C PHE A 236 5.64 -7.43 12.26
N ARG A 237 4.85 -8.02 13.14
CA ARG A 237 4.66 -9.47 13.25
C ARG A 237 3.22 -9.85 12.97
N LYS A 238 2.99 -11.12 12.68
CA LYS A 238 1.65 -11.68 12.47
C LYS A 238 0.67 -11.32 13.59
N ILE A 239 1.11 -11.32 14.84
CA ILE A 239 0.26 -10.98 15.99
C ILE A 239 -0.20 -9.51 15.95
N ASP A 240 0.68 -8.61 15.50
CA ASP A 240 0.39 -7.18 15.40
C ASP A 240 -0.62 -6.94 14.26
N PHE A 241 -0.46 -7.64 13.13
CA PHE A 241 -1.41 -7.68 12.03
C PHE A 241 -2.79 -8.22 12.46
N LEU A 242 -2.83 -9.37 13.12
CA LEU A 242 -4.07 -9.96 13.63
C LEU A 242 -4.80 -9.06 14.63
N ARG A 243 -4.06 -8.28 15.43
CA ARG A 243 -4.65 -7.28 16.34
C ARG A 243 -5.31 -6.14 15.58
N ALA A 244 -4.69 -5.68 14.48
CA ALA A 244 -5.29 -4.67 13.61
C ALA A 244 -6.61 -5.17 13.00
N ILE A 245 -6.62 -6.40 12.45
CA ILE A 245 -7.84 -7.02 11.89
C ILE A 245 -8.91 -7.20 12.98
N ARG A 246 -8.53 -7.67 14.16
CA ARG A 246 -9.48 -7.81 15.28
C ARG A 246 -10.07 -6.46 15.72
N SER A 247 -9.25 -5.39 15.75
CA SER A 247 -9.72 -4.04 16.06
C SER A 247 -10.77 -3.58 15.04
N PHE A 248 -10.51 -3.78 13.74
CA PHE A 248 -11.47 -3.52 12.67
C PHE A 248 -12.79 -4.28 12.90
N GLN A 249 -12.73 -5.56 13.21
CA GLN A 249 -13.91 -6.41 13.45
C GLN A 249 -14.73 -6.03 14.69
N GLN A 250 -14.11 -5.34 15.64
CA GLN A 250 -14.79 -4.87 16.87
C GLN A 250 -15.52 -3.54 16.69
N ARG A 251 -15.18 -2.78 15.66
CA ARG A 251 -15.83 -1.51 15.34
C ARG A 251 -17.13 -1.77 14.59
N ARG A 252 -18.22 -1.14 15.04
CA ARG A 252 -19.47 -1.16 14.29
C ARG A 252 -19.42 -0.06 13.24
N ARG A 253 -19.38 -0.44 11.97
CA ARG A 253 -19.58 0.52 10.88
C ARG A 253 -21.02 1.04 10.95
N ARG A 254 -21.19 2.29 11.37
CA ARG A 254 -22.46 3.01 11.31
C ARG A 254 -22.35 3.96 10.12
N PHE A 255 -22.87 3.55 8.96
CA PHE A 255 -22.98 4.41 7.77
C PHE A 255 -24.09 5.46 7.91
N GLY A 256 -24.08 6.28 8.99
CA GLY A 256 -25.01 7.38 9.13
C GLY A 256 -26.48 6.98 9.39
N CYS A 257 -26.75 5.72 9.77
CA CYS A 257 -28.09 5.25 10.18
C CYS A 257 -28.23 5.27 11.71
#